data_74073142c635dc8743564a2e584ef4a5
#
_entry.id   74073142c635dc8743564a2e584ef4a5
#
_cell.length_a   1.000
_cell.length_b   1.000
_cell.length_c   1.000
_cell.angle_alpha   90.00
_cell.angle_beta   90.00
_cell.angle_gamma   90.00
#
_symmetry.space_group_name_H-M   'P 1'
#
loop_
_entity.id
_entity.type
_entity.pdbx_description
1 polymer ?
#
loop_
_entity_poly.entity_id
_entity_poly.type
_entity_poly.pdbx_seq_one_letter_code
_entity_poly.pdbx_strand_id
1 'polypeptide(L)'
;MAATLMRDSRVKMHGPEHHFLVPAVLLAAYANQTGRDPTTRAEWIRKARPRGEQVPGGFCGFNGACGAAIGTGIFVSVALGATPLSGNEWRLANLMTSEALRAIAEQGGPRCCKRDSFLALRGAVDFMRRELSVDLPAEDSPHCEWSALNRECQREECPFFTG
;
A
#
# COMPACT_ATOMS: atom_id res chain seq x y z
N MET A 1 0.64 -1.15 -12.62
CA MET A 1 -0.66 -0.60 -12.11
C MET A 1 -0.46 0.56 -11.14
N ALA A 2 0.21 0.41 -10.01
CA ALA A 2 0.39 1.50 -9.04
C ALA A 2 1.05 2.75 -9.66
N ALA A 3 2.18 2.59 -10.35
CA ALA A 3 2.87 3.69 -11.02
C ALA A 3 1.95 4.42 -12.03
N THR A 4 1.15 3.69 -12.80
CA THR A 4 0.18 4.28 -13.74
C THR A 4 -0.83 5.17 -13.03
N LEU A 5 -1.37 4.72 -11.90
CA LEU A 5 -2.30 5.53 -11.09
C LEU A 5 -1.61 6.74 -10.47
N MET A 6 -0.35 6.59 -10.05
CA MET A 6 0.43 7.68 -9.46
C MET A 6 0.81 8.79 -10.45
N ARG A 7 0.68 8.56 -11.78
CA ARG A 7 0.86 9.58 -12.83
C ARG A 7 -0.35 10.49 -12.99
N ASP A 8 -1.51 10.09 -12.47
CA ASP A 8 -2.71 10.94 -12.50
C ASP A 8 -2.47 12.22 -11.70
N SER A 9 -2.81 13.38 -12.27
CA SER A 9 -2.59 14.70 -11.65
C SER A 9 -3.33 14.88 -10.32
N ARG A 10 -4.34 14.07 -10.04
CA ARG A 10 -5.07 14.04 -8.77
C ARG A 10 -4.29 13.34 -7.65
N VAL A 11 -3.28 12.54 -8.00
CA VAL A 11 -2.40 11.86 -7.04
C VAL A 11 -1.13 12.69 -6.85
N LYS A 12 -1.15 13.56 -5.85
CA LYS A 12 -0.05 14.48 -5.54
C LYS A 12 1.26 13.75 -5.25
N MET A 13 2.39 14.48 -5.26
CA MET A 13 3.68 13.94 -4.83
C MET A 13 3.59 13.37 -3.42
N HIS A 14 3.02 14.13 -2.50
CA HIS A 14 2.74 13.75 -1.12
C HIS A 14 1.27 14.06 -0.81
N GLY A 15 0.52 13.06 -0.36
CA GLY A 15 -0.88 13.26 -0.06
C GLY A 15 -1.59 12.00 0.41
N PRO A 16 -2.76 12.16 1.05
CA PRO A 16 -3.56 11.04 1.57
C PRO A 16 -4.14 10.15 0.47
N GLU A 17 -4.09 10.55 -0.80
CA GLU A 17 -4.54 9.74 -1.93
C GLU A 17 -3.84 8.37 -1.96
N HIS A 18 -2.58 8.32 -1.49
CA HIS A 18 -1.80 7.09 -1.41
C HIS A 18 -2.35 6.11 -0.37
N HIS A 19 -3.05 6.58 0.65
CA HIS A 19 -3.63 5.75 1.69
C HIS A 19 -4.77 4.87 1.17
N PHE A 20 -5.48 5.34 0.13
CA PHE A 20 -6.46 4.54 -0.60
C PHE A 20 -5.87 3.85 -1.83
N LEU A 21 -4.89 4.45 -2.52
CA LEU A 21 -4.27 3.87 -3.70
C LEU A 21 -3.70 2.47 -3.40
N VAL A 22 -2.97 2.32 -2.29
CA VAL A 22 -2.35 1.04 -1.90
C VAL A 22 -3.37 -0.07 -1.75
N PRO A 23 -4.42 0.03 -0.90
CA PRO A 23 -5.40 -1.04 -0.79
C PRO A 23 -6.19 -1.27 -2.07
N ALA A 24 -6.47 -0.23 -2.87
CA ALA A 24 -7.20 -0.38 -4.13
C ALA A 24 -6.43 -1.22 -5.15
N VAL A 25 -5.11 -0.97 -5.28
CA VAL A 25 -4.23 -1.75 -6.18
C VAL A 25 -4.14 -3.20 -5.73
N LEU A 26 -3.92 -3.43 -4.43
CA LEU A 26 -3.82 -4.78 -3.87
C LEU A 26 -5.12 -5.57 -4.00
N LEU A 27 -6.26 -4.95 -3.72
CA LEU A 27 -7.58 -5.58 -3.88
C LEU A 27 -7.86 -5.94 -5.34
N ALA A 28 -7.50 -5.06 -6.28
CA ALA A 28 -7.66 -5.33 -7.70
C ALA A 28 -6.78 -6.50 -8.16
N ALA A 29 -5.50 -6.51 -7.75
CA ALA A 29 -4.57 -7.59 -8.08
C ALA A 29 -5.01 -8.93 -7.46
N TYR A 30 -5.37 -8.91 -6.18
CA TYR A 30 -5.83 -10.09 -5.45
C TYR A 30 -7.13 -10.67 -6.02
N ALA A 31 -8.11 -9.82 -6.35
CA ALA A 31 -9.36 -10.25 -6.96
C ALA A 31 -9.12 -10.92 -8.32
N ASN A 32 -8.25 -10.35 -9.15
CA ASN A 32 -7.88 -10.93 -10.44
C ASN A 32 -7.16 -12.28 -10.26
N GLN A 33 -6.18 -12.36 -9.35
CA GLN A 33 -5.38 -13.55 -9.11
C GLN A 33 -6.21 -14.70 -8.52
N THR A 34 -7.21 -14.38 -7.70
CA THR A 34 -8.10 -15.37 -7.06
C THR A 34 -9.40 -15.62 -7.83
N GLY A 35 -9.52 -15.12 -9.06
CA GLY A 35 -10.66 -15.37 -9.93
C GLY A 35 -11.98 -14.77 -9.42
N ARG A 36 -11.92 -13.67 -8.65
CA ARG A 36 -13.12 -12.98 -8.18
C ARG A 36 -13.79 -12.23 -9.33
N ASP A 37 -15.10 -12.23 -9.33
CA ASP A 37 -15.88 -11.51 -10.33
C ASP A 37 -15.72 -9.98 -10.23
N PRO A 38 -16.00 -9.23 -11.31
CA PRO A 38 -15.85 -7.78 -11.33
C PRO A 38 -16.70 -7.04 -10.29
N THR A 39 -17.85 -7.60 -9.90
CA THR A 39 -18.75 -7.00 -8.91
C THR A 39 -18.12 -7.07 -7.52
N THR A 40 -17.63 -8.24 -7.12
CA THR A 40 -16.89 -8.44 -5.87
C THR A 40 -15.67 -7.53 -5.79
N ARG A 41 -14.89 -7.43 -6.86
CA ARG A 41 -13.72 -6.53 -6.93
C ARG A 41 -14.13 -5.07 -6.70
N ALA A 42 -15.17 -4.61 -7.39
CA ALA A 42 -15.68 -3.24 -7.25
C ALA A 42 -16.19 -2.96 -5.83
N GLU A 43 -16.89 -3.94 -5.23
CA GLU A 43 -17.37 -3.84 -3.85
C GLU A 43 -16.22 -3.72 -2.85
N TRP A 44 -15.18 -4.53 -2.97
CA TRP A 44 -14.00 -4.48 -2.11
C TRP A 44 -13.30 -3.12 -2.18
N ILE A 45 -13.07 -2.61 -3.40
CA ILE A 45 -12.45 -1.28 -3.59
C ILE A 45 -13.33 -0.19 -2.96
N ARG A 46 -14.66 -0.27 -3.13
CA ARG A 46 -15.60 0.67 -2.51
C ARG A 46 -15.58 0.61 -0.99
N LYS A 47 -15.44 -0.59 -0.39
CA LYS A 47 -15.31 -0.76 1.07
C LYS A 47 -13.98 -0.22 1.62
N ALA A 48 -12.90 -0.35 0.86
CA ALA A 48 -11.58 0.14 1.26
C ALA A 48 -11.49 1.67 1.24
N ARG A 49 -12.20 2.34 0.34
CA ARG A 49 -12.11 3.78 0.12
C ARG A 49 -12.32 4.61 1.40
N PRO A 50 -13.47 4.53 2.09
CA PRO A 50 -13.70 5.33 3.30
C PRO A 50 -12.70 5.02 4.41
N ARG A 51 -12.18 3.80 4.49
CA ARG A 51 -11.16 3.43 5.47
C ARG A 51 -9.82 4.11 5.18
N GLY A 52 -9.38 4.17 3.93
CA GLY A 52 -8.17 4.90 3.54
C GLY A 52 -8.31 6.40 3.70
N GLU A 53 -9.48 6.96 3.39
CA GLU A 53 -9.79 8.39 3.52
C GLU A 53 -9.85 8.87 4.99
N GLN A 54 -10.07 7.97 5.96
CA GLN A 54 -10.02 8.28 7.40
C GLN A 54 -8.59 8.50 7.92
N VAL A 55 -7.56 8.12 7.15
CA VAL A 55 -6.17 8.37 7.53
C VAL A 55 -5.74 9.73 7.00
N PRO A 56 -5.62 10.75 7.84
CA PRO A 56 -5.32 12.11 7.37
C PRO A 56 -3.88 12.25 6.85
N GLY A 57 -3.67 13.31 6.05
CA GLY A 57 -2.33 13.69 5.62
C GLY A 57 -1.41 14.03 6.80
N GLY A 58 -0.12 13.65 6.72
CA GLY A 58 0.84 13.88 7.80
C GLY A 58 0.79 12.85 8.94
N PHE A 59 -0.13 11.89 8.90
CA PHE A 59 -0.30 10.87 9.93
C PHE A 59 1.00 10.10 10.21
N CYS A 60 1.81 9.88 9.18
CA CYS A 60 3.11 9.19 9.29
C CYS A 60 4.08 9.91 10.25
N GLY A 61 4.15 11.24 10.21
CA GLY A 61 5.05 12.02 11.07
C GLY A 61 4.44 12.35 12.44
N PHE A 62 3.15 12.68 12.49
CA PHE A 62 2.50 13.10 13.75
C PHE A 62 2.04 11.93 14.62
N ASN A 63 1.70 10.79 14.03
CA ASN A 63 1.16 9.63 14.72
C ASN A 63 2.03 8.38 14.57
N GLY A 64 3.17 8.48 13.88
CA GLY A 64 4.10 7.36 13.71
C GLY A 64 3.58 6.21 12.85
N ALA A 65 2.53 6.44 12.05
CA ALA A 65 1.92 5.40 11.24
C ALA A 65 1.73 5.86 9.78
N CYS A 66 2.50 5.30 8.86
CA CYS A 66 2.39 5.62 7.44
C CYS A 66 1.06 5.10 6.86
N GLY A 67 0.30 5.98 6.21
CA GLY A 67 -0.98 5.60 5.61
C GLY A 67 -0.88 4.58 4.48
N ALA A 68 0.26 4.48 3.79
CA ALA A 68 0.51 3.42 2.81
C ALA A 68 0.58 2.04 3.51
N ALA A 69 1.23 1.95 4.67
CA ALA A 69 1.27 0.74 5.47
C ALA A 69 -0.11 0.39 6.05
N ILE A 70 -0.84 1.37 6.60
CA ILE A 70 -2.23 1.15 7.04
C ILE A 70 -3.09 0.63 5.89
N GLY A 71 -2.86 1.13 4.67
CA GLY A 71 -3.52 0.66 3.46
C GLY A 71 -3.35 -0.83 3.18
N THR A 72 -2.19 -1.42 3.51
CA THR A 72 -1.99 -2.87 3.35
C THR A 72 -2.85 -3.68 4.34
N GLY A 73 -2.99 -3.21 5.57
CA GLY A 73 -3.91 -3.82 6.55
C GLY A 73 -5.38 -3.67 6.15
N ILE A 74 -5.77 -2.51 5.59
CA ILE A 74 -7.10 -2.30 5.02
C ILE A 74 -7.36 -3.31 3.91
N PHE A 75 -6.40 -3.55 3.02
CA PHE A 75 -6.48 -4.56 1.97
C PHE A 75 -6.79 -5.94 2.56
N VAL A 76 -5.97 -6.44 3.49
CA VAL A 76 -6.16 -7.76 4.11
C VAL A 76 -7.52 -7.83 4.83
N SER A 77 -7.86 -6.77 5.58
CA SER A 77 -9.12 -6.71 6.30
C SER A 77 -10.34 -6.81 5.38
N VAL A 78 -10.32 -6.14 4.23
CA VAL A 78 -11.43 -6.18 3.27
C VAL A 78 -11.47 -7.51 2.53
N ALA A 79 -10.32 -8.02 2.07
CA ALA A 79 -10.22 -9.26 1.30
C ALA A 79 -10.66 -10.49 2.12
N LEU A 80 -10.33 -10.52 3.41
CA LEU A 80 -10.64 -11.63 4.32
C LEU A 80 -11.89 -11.38 5.18
N GLY A 81 -12.52 -10.21 5.09
CA GLY A 81 -13.70 -9.88 5.88
C GLY A 81 -13.42 -9.70 7.39
N ALA A 82 -12.24 -9.20 7.75
CA ALA A 82 -11.86 -9.01 9.13
C ALA A 82 -12.76 -7.98 9.86
N THR A 83 -13.08 -8.30 11.09
CA THR A 83 -13.79 -7.43 12.03
C THR A 83 -13.00 -7.35 13.35
N PRO A 84 -13.33 -6.42 14.26
CA PRO A 84 -12.73 -6.40 15.60
C PRO A 84 -12.91 -7.68 16.41
N LEU A 85 -13.88 -8.51 16.04
CA LEU A 85 -14.19 -9.78 16.72
C LEU A 85 -13.62 -11.00 15.98
N SER A 86 -13.00 -10.82 14.82
CA SER A 86 -12.38 -11.92 14.07
C SER A 86 -11.07 -12.36 14.74
N GLY A 87 -10.72 -13.64 14.62
CA GLY A 87 -9.47 -14.19 15.15
C GLY A 87 -8.32 -14.02 14.18
N ASN A 88 -8.20 -14.95 13.25
CA ASN A 88 -7.06 -15.01 12.32
C ASN A 88 -7.04 -13.87 11.29
N GLU A 89 -8.18 -13.49 10.75
CA GLU A 89 -8.28 -12.39 9.79
C GLU A 89 -7.85 -11.05 10.42
N TRP A 90 -8.24 -10.81 11.69
CA TRP A 90 -7.79 -9.66 12.48
C TRP A 90 -6.25 -9.70 12.67
N ARG A 91 -5.71 -10.87 13.07
CA ARG A 91 -4.26 -11.06 13.22
C ARG A 91 -3.52 -10.75 11.93
N LEU A 92 -3.96 -11.29 10.80
CA LEU A 92 -3.33 -11.10 9.51
C LEU A 92 -3.36 -9.63 9.06
N ALA A 93 -4.46 -8.93 9.23
CA ALA A 93 -4.57 -7.51 8.88
C ALA A 93 -3.59 -6.64 9.69
N ASN A 94 -3.47 -6.90 11.00
CA ASN A 94 -2.54 -6.18 11.86
C ASN A 94 -1.08 -6.55 11.57
N LEU A 95 -0.80 -7.83 11.33
CA LEU A 95 0.53 -8.31 10.98
C LEU A 95 1.02 -7.67 9.67
N MET A 96 0.18 -7.63 8.63
CA MET A 96 0.52 -6.98 7.36
C MET A 96 0.85 -5.49 7.56
N THR A 97 0.03 -4.78 8.33
CA THR A 97 0.30 -3.37 8.64
C THR A 97 1.64 -3.20 9.35
N SER A 98 1.93 -4.04 10.35
CA SER A 98 3.18 -3.94 11.13
C SER A 98 4.42 -4.21 10.28
N GLU A 99 4.39 -5.20 9.39
CA GLU A 99 5.49 -5.49 8.47
C GLU A 99 5.73 -4.34 7.48
N ALA A 100 4.67 -3.77 6.93
CA ALA A 100 4.77 -2.62 6.04
C ALA A 100 5.28 -1.37 6.77
N LEU A 101 4.85 -1.12 8.01
CA LEU A 101 5.37 -0.04 8.84
C LEU A 101 6.86 -0.22 9.12
N ARG A 102 7.28 -1.43 9.45
CA ARG A 102 8.69 -1.77 9.68
C ARG A 102 9.54 -1.48 8.45
N ALA A 103 9.14 -1.98 7.28
CA ALA A 103 9.89 -1.77 6.03
C ALA A 103 10.04 -0.27 5.69
N ILE A 104 8.98 0.53 5.91
CA ILE A 104 9.02 1.98 5.70
C ILE A 104 9.92 2.67 6.73
N ALA A 105 9.86 2.26 7.99
CA ALA A 105 10.67 2.83 9.07
C ALA A 105 12.17 2.53 8.88
N GLU A 106 12.52 1.33 8.47
CA GLU A 106 13.91 0.92 8.17
C GLU A 106 14.51 1.71 7.01
N GLN A 107 13.70 2.12 6.03
CA GLN A 107 14.14 3.00 4.94
C GLN A 107 14.40 4.44 5.41
N GLY A 108 13.74 4.86 6.48
CA GLY A 108 13.91 6.19 7.07
C GLY A 108 13.16 7.32 6.37
N GLY A 109 13.20 8.50 7.04
CA GLY A 109 12.62 9.75 6.53
C GLY A 109 13.60 10.55 5.67
N PRO A 110 13.14 11.69 5.15
CA PRO A 110 11.79 12.22 5.24
C PRO A 110 10.76 11.41 4.42
N ARG A 111 9.47 11.68 4.67
CA ARG A 111 8.38 10.98 3.98
C ARG A 111 8.54 11.05 2.46
N CYS A 112 8.25 9.96 1.79
CA CYS A 112 8.02 9.95 0.36
C CYS A 112 6.85 9.02 0.03
N CYS A 113 5.66 9.58 -0.23
CA CYS A 113 4.45 8.78 -0.42
C CYS A 113 4.55 7.80 -1.61
N LYS A 114 5.35 8.12 -2.64
CA LYS A 114 5.63 7.20 -3.76
C LYS A 114 6.48 6.01 -3.30
N ARG A 115 7.64 6.29 -2.68
CA ARG A 115 8.54 5.25 -2.13
C ARG A 115 7.81 4.37 -1.12
N ASP A 116 7.12 5.00 -0.16
CA ASP A 116 6.46 4.29 0.93
C ASP A 116 5.32 3.41 0.40
N SER A 117 4.64 3.84 -0.67
CA SER A 117 3.67 3.00 -1.37
C SER A 117 4.32 1.80 -2.07
N PHE A 118 5.46 1.97 -2.73
CA PHE A 118 6.18 0.86 -3.36
C PHE A 118 6.70 -0.14 -2.32
N LEU A 119 7.25 0.34 -1.19
CA LEU A 119 7.67 -0.51 -0.08
C LEU A 119 6.48 -1.32 0.48
N ALA A 120 5.35 -0.65 0.72
CA ALA A 120 4.14 -1.29 1.21
C ALA A 120 3.60 -2.36 0.24
N LEU A 121 3.57 -2.04 -1.06
CA LEU A 121 3.12 -2.97 -2.10
C LEU A 121 4.04 -4.20 -2.22
N ARG A 122 5.37 -3.99 -2.19
CA ARG A 122 6.36 -5.07 -2.22
C ARG A 122 6.20 -5.99 -1.01
N GLY A 123 6.13 -5.41 0.20
CA GLY A 123 5.89 -6.18 1.42
C GLY A 123 4.58 -6.97 1.39
N ALA A 124 3.52 -6.39 0.79
CA ALA A 124 2.25 -7.09 0.65
C ALA A 124 2.32 -8.29 -0.31
N VAL A 125 3.09 -8.22 -1.39
CA VAL A 125 3.31 -9.35 -2.31
C VAL A 125 3.97 -10.52 -1.57
N ASP A 126 5.04 -10.26 -0.82
CA ASP A 126 5.75 -11.29 -0.04
C ASP A 126 4.85 -11.86 1.07
N PHE A 127 4.09 -11.01 1.74
CA PHE A 127 3.13 -11.42 2.75
C PHE A 127 2.05 -12.35 2.18
N MET A 128 1.47 -12.00 1.03
CA MET A 128 0.42 -12.79 0.39
C MET A 128 0.90 -14.17 -0.01
N ARG A 129 2.12 -14.26 -0.51
CA ARG A 129 2.76 -15.55 -0.84
C ARG A 129 2.93 -16.40 0.41
N ARG A 130 3.45 -15.83 1.50
CA ARG A 130 3.79 -16.54 2.74
C ARG A 130 2.56 -16.93 3.55
N GLU A 131 1.62 -16.01 3.77
CA GLU A 131 0.51 -16.19 4.71
C GLU A 131 -0.75 -16.76 4.05
N LEU A 132 -0.94 -16.51 2.75
CA LEU A 132 -2.18 -16.88 2.05
C LEU A 132 -1.95 -17.75 0.82
N SER A 133 -0.70 -18.12 0.51
CA SER A 133 -0.32 -18.93 -0.67
C SER A 133 -0.85 -18.34 -1.99
N VAL A 134 -0.90 -17.00 -2.08
CA VAL A 134 -1.32 -16.26 -3.27
C VAL A 134 -0.12 -15.48 -3.83
N ASP A 135 0.25 -15.82 -5.05
CA ASP A 135 1.36 -15.16 -5.76
C ASP A 135 0.83 -14.01 -6.60
N LEU A 136 1.00 -12.79 -6.11
CA LEU A 136 0.57 -11.59 -6.82
C LEU A 136 1.61 -11.20 -7.86
N PRO A 137 1.18 -10.83 -9.09
CA PRO A 137 2.10 -10.34 -10.11
C PRO A 137 2.68 -8.99 -9.69
N ALA A 138 4.01 -8.91 -9.61
CA ALA A 138 4.74 -7.70 -9.25
C ALA A 138 5.99 -7.55 -10.12
N GLU A 139 6.40 -6.31 -10.34
CA GLU A 139 7.74 -6.01 -10.86
C GLU A 139 8.74 -6.16 -9.72
N ASP A 140 9.85 -6.84 -9.98
CA ASP A 140 10.91 -7.06 -8.98
C ASP A 140 11.54 -5.75 -8.51
N SER A 141 11.65 -4.77 -9.39
CA SER A 141 12.24 -3.46 -9.09
C SER A 141 11.51 -2.34 -9.83
N PRO A 142 10.44 -1.78 -9.26
CA PRO A 142 9.76 -0.65 -9.87
C PRO A 142 10.68 0.59 -9.86
N HIS A 143 10.72 1.31 -10.98
CA HIS A 143 11.50 2.54 -11.12
C HIS A 143 10.70 3.77 -10.68
N CYS A 144 11.35 4.67 -9.95
CA CYS A 144 10.74 5.92 -9.53
C CYS A 144 10.94 7.01 -10.60
N GLU A 145 9.83 7.50 -11.14
CA GLU A 145 9.80 8.58 -12.15
C GLU A 145 9.68 9.99 -11.53
N TRP A 146 9.61 10.07 -10.21
CA TRP A 146 9.29 11.33 -9.50
C TRP A 146 10.46 11.94 -8.75
N SER A 147 11.66 11.38 -8.89
CA SER A 147 12.86 11.84 -8.16
C SER A 147 13.17 13.32 -8.39
N ALA A 148 13.10 13.76 -9.64
CA ALA A 148 13.34 15.16 -10.01
C ALA A 148 12.26 16.15 -9.50
N LEU A 149 11.05 15.66 -9.21
CA LEU A 149 9.93 16.45 -8.73
C LEU A 149 9.81 16.48 -7.20
N ASN A 150 10.59 15.65 -6.51
CA ASN A 150 10.53 15.49 -5.07
C ASN A 150 11.74 16.15 -4.39
N ARG A 151 11.51 17.26 -3.70
CA ARG A 151 12.56 17.97 -2.96
C ARG A 151 13.14 17.17 -1.80
N GLU A 152 12.36 16.26 -1.23
CA GLU A 152 12.74 15.35 -0.14
C GLU A 152 13.25 13.99 -0.64
N CYS A 153 13.65 13.88 -1.91
CA CYS A 153 14.12 12.63 -2.49
C CYS A 153 15.46 12.20 -1.87
N GLN A 154 15.55 10.96 -1.38
CA GLN A 154 16.78 10.36 -0.85
C GLN A 154 17.77 9.94 -1.95
N ARG A 155 17.40 10.04 -3.23
CA ARG A 155 18.22 9.68 -4.39
C ARG A 155 18.83 8.28 -4.24
N GLU A 156 20.15 8.15 -4.28
CA GLU A 156 20.93 6.89 -4.24
C GLU A 156 20.62 5.99 -3.04
N GLU A 157 20.12 6.56 -1.94
CA GLU A 157 19.69 5.79 -0.76
C GLU A 157 18.30 5.17 -0.93
N CYS A 158 17.53 5.62 -1.94
CA CYS A 158 16.20 5.10 -2.21
C CYS A 158 16.27 3.86 -3.12
N PRO A 159 15.68 2.70 -2.73
CA PRO A 159 15.76 1.45 -3.51
C PRO A 159 15.04 1.53 -4.87
N PHE A 160 14.31 2.59 -5.14
CA PHE A 160 13.57 2.81 -6.39
C PHE A 160 14.15 3.95 -7.24
N PHE A 161 15.26 4.54 -6.82
CA PHE A 161 15.93 5.59 -7.58
C PHE A 161 16.71 4.99 -8.75
N THR A 162 16.64 5.63 -9.90
CA THR A 162 17.28 5.13 -11.13
C THR A 162 18.20 6.15 -11.82
N GLY A 163 18.53 7.27 -11.14
CA GLY A 163 19.37 8.31 -11.72
C GLY A 163 18.57 9.43 -12.36
#